data_5315d6d53bbe8f98eadaa646255f5b53
#
_entry.id   5315d6d53bbe8f98eadaa646255f5b53
#
_cell.length_a   1.000
_cell.length_b   1.000
_cell.length_c   1.000
_cell.angle_alpha   90.00
_cell.angle_beta   90.00
_cell.angle_gamma   90.00
#
_symmetry.space_group_name_H-M   'P 1'
#
loop_
_entity.id
_entity.type
_entity.pdbx_description
1 polymer ?
#
loop_
_entity_poly.entity_id
_entity_poly.type
_entity_poly.pdbx_seq_one_letter_code
_entity_poly.pdbx_strand_id
1 'polypeptide(L)'
;MRKRLIAVPLMSGALLSLAACGNYAIPDSTPPPSQAVAANPFEAAEEDTGFLAMLTHEVASADFSESGERLPFFYDGGEFRLDYRFSLTGKMDTVGFLLFLDGRPQPYKVNDTTAEYEYCHSFPAKEDQSFSFLFEPVTGSTGDVLALTVVSITNPDFQPDMESTSSYGWYHKTLDSRVELQFNVDAPAAHSDLPPVREIFSQSEAREEKVTAQYMENELPKYGWDGVTIDTLDSGIYYTFSCDGGITYDNLRVSAPVTLRFAMCGTAGTSYSIAFFLDHQPVKLDENTCRSITLSKGGVMELETVIDPDKLGQFHTFYCVAVPQDGTSDPFFKTNSILLYKEN
;
A
#
# COMPACT_ATOMS: atom_id res chain seq x y z
N MET A 1 -33.02 -36.88 -4.70
CA MET A 1 -32.54 -36.34 -5.99
C MET A 1 -33.58 -35.40 -6.56
N ARG A 2 -33.47 -34.13 -6.43
CA ARG A 2 -34.29 -33.12 -7.15
C ARG A 2 -33.36 -31.91 -7.43
N LYS A 3 -32.99 -31.79 -8.72
CA LYS A 3 -32.25 -30.63 -9.26
C LYS A 3 -33.20 -29.43 -9.30
N ARG A 4 -32.83 -28.31 -8.69
CA ARG A 4 -33.50 -27.02 -8.90
C ARG A 4 -32.63 -26.18 -9.84
N LEU A 5 -33.14 -25.93 -11.02
CA LEU A 5 -32.64 -24.89 -11.94
C LEU A 5 -33.10 -23.53 -11.39
N ILE A 6 -32.14 -22.62 -11.25
CA ILE A 6 -32.41 -21.21 -11.01
C ILE A 6 -32.21 -20.46 -12.34
N ALA A 7 -33.28 -19.89 -12.85
CA ALA A 7 -33.29 -19.07 -14.05
C ALA A 7 -32.88 -17.62 -13.66
N VAL A 8 -31.94 -17.04 -14.38
CA VAL A 8 -31.53 -15.63 -14.29
C VAL A 8 -32.32 -14.84 -15.34
N PRO A 9 -33.03 -13.77 -15.02
CA PRO A 9 -33.65 -12.91 -16.01
C PRO A 9 -32.65 -11.91 -16.61
N LEU A 10 -32.51 -11.94 -17.94
CA LEU A 10 -31.90 -10.89 -18.74
C LEU A 10 -32.82 -9.65 -18.72
N MET A 11 -32.31 -8.53 -18.25
CA MET A 11 -32.94 -7.22 -18.45
C MET A 11 -32.38 -6.57 -19.72
N SER A 12 -33.21 -6.52 -20.77
CA SER A 12 -32.96 -5.73 -21.98
C SER A 12 -33.35 -4.29 -21.75
N GLY A 13 -32.41 -3.37 -21.74
CA GLY A 13 -32.68 -1.93 -21.73
C GLY A 13 -32.95 -1.41 -23.13
N ALA A 14 -34.16 -0.86 -23.37
CA ALA A 14 -34.56 -0.23 -24.59
C ALA A 14 -34.07 1.23 -24.65
N LEU A 15 -33.32 1.56 -25.71
CA LEU A 15 -32.98 2.94 -26.09
C LEU A 15 -34.14 3.58 -26.79
N LEU A 16 -34.74 4.64 -26.21
CA LEU A 16 -35.66 5.52 -26.84
C LEU A 16 -34.93 6.72 -27.46
N SER A 17 -34.85 6.75 -28.78
CA SER A 17 -34.43 7.91 -29.57
C SER A 17 -35.66 8.80 -29.89
N LEU A 18 -35.65 10.02 -29.35
CA LEU A 18 -36.62 11.05 -29.74
C LEU A 18 -35.98 11.93 -30.80
N ALA A 19 -36.44 11.80 -32.04
CA ALA A 19 -36.20 12.73 -33.13
C ALA A 19 -37.33 13.76 -33.10
N ALA A 20 -36.98 15.03 -32.90
CA ALA A 20 -37.89 16.16 -33.10
C ALA A 20 -37.38 16.99 -34.27
N CYS A 21 -38.04 16.85 -35.42
CA CYS A 21 -37.94 17.77 -36.56
C CYS A 21 -38.77 19.00 -36.28
N GLY A 22 -38.14 20.17 -36.19
CA GLY A 22 -38.80 21.48 -36.23
C GLY A 22 -38.13 22.36 -37.28
N ASN A 23 -38.83 22.57 -38.40
CA ASN A 23 -38.46 23.56 -39.42
C ASN A 23 -38.71 24.99 -38.90
N TYR A 24 -37.65 25.78 -38.79
CA TYR A 24 -37.76 27.23 -38.66
C TYR A 24 -36.92 27.90 -39.74
N ALA A 25 -37.61 28.87 -40.44
CA ALA A 25 -37.04 29.70 -41.48
C ALA A 25 -35.91 30.60 -40.92
N ILE A 26 -34.84 30.72 -41.67
CA ILE A 26 -33.65 31.54 -41.36
C ILE A 26 -33.92 32.98 -41.85
N PRO A 27 -33.83 33.99 -40.99
CA PRO A 27 -33.61 35.36 -41.45
C PRO A 27 -32.13 35.62 -41.64
N ASP A 28 -31.82 36.21 -42.80
CA ASP A 28 -30.49 36.69 -43.18
C ASP A 28 -29.93 37.67 -42.15
N SER A 29 -28.83 37.32 -41.49
CA SER A 29 -28.12 38.21 -40.59
C SER A 29 -26.60 37.98 -40.73
N THR A 30 -25.91 39.08 -41.04
CA THR A 30 -24.48 39.30 -41.02
C THR A 30 -23.76 38.51 -39.92
N PRO A 31 -22.61 37.88 -40.19
CA PRO A 31 -21.87 37.14 -39.18
C PRO A 31 -21.36 38.08 -38.07
N PRO A 32 -21.59 37.75 -36.82
CA PRO A 32 -20.95 38.47 -35.72
C PRO A 32 -19.44 38.29 -35.74
N PRO A 33 -18.66 39.25 -35.19
CA PRO A 33 -17.22 39.13 -35.15
C PRO A 33 -16.82 37.82 -34.42
N SER A 34 -15.83 37.17 -34.99
CA SER A 34 -15.21 35.93 -34.45
C SER A 34 -15.13 35.98 -32.93
N GLN A 35 -16.04 35.29 -32.25
CA GLN A 35 -15.82 34.96 -30.85
C GLN A 35 -14.60 34.04 -30.82
N ALA A 36 -13.57 34.45 -30.05
CA ALA A 36 -12.47 33.59 -29.72
C ALA A 36 -13.06 32.25 -29.30
N VAL A 37 -12.69 31.19 -29.99
CA VAL A 37 -12.99 29.81 -29.62
C VAL A 37 -12.58 29.69 -28.16
N ALA A 38 -13.55 29.49 -27.26
CA ALA A 38 -13.26 29.24 -25.88
C ALA A 38 -12.29 28.07 -25.86
N ALA A 39 -11.10 28.27 -25.29
CA ALA A 39 -10.11 27.22 -25.13
C ALA A 39 -10.84 26.03 -24.47
N ASN A 40 -10.65 24.85 -25.05
CA ASN A 40 -11.17 23.63 -24.48
C ASN A 40 -10.72 23.57 -23.01
N PRO A 41 -11.63 23.56 -22.04
CA PRO A 41 -11.22 23.54 -20.64
C PRO A 41 -10.40 22.30 -20.27
N PHE A 42 -10.33 21.30 -21.18
CA PHE A 42 -9.50 20.13 -21.06
C PHE A 42 -8.15 20.25 -21.82
N GLU A 43 -7.93 21.34 -22.59
CA GLU A 43 -6.64 21.66 -23.21
C GLU A 43 -5.83 22.70 -22.40
N ALA A 44 -6.46 23.36 -21.43
CA ALA A 44 -5.78 24.29 -20.56
C ALA A 44 -5.13 23.54 -19.42
N ALA A 45 -3.82 23.60 -19.38
CA ALA A 45 -2.91 23.14 -18.33
C ALA A 45 -2.28 21.76 -18.57
N GLU A 46 -1.24 21.76 -19.37
CA GLU A 46 -0.17 20.75 -19.23
C GLU A 46 0.58 20.88 -17.88
N GLU A 47 0.24 21.87 -17.04
CA GLU A 47 0.97 22.18 -15.81
C GLU A 47 0.31 21.69 -14.51
N ASP A 48 -0.93 21.15 -14.52
CA ASP A 48 -1.57 20.72 -13.28
C ASP A 48 -2.60 19.59 -13.47
N THR A 49 -2.42 18.71 -14.42
CA THR A 49 -3.18 17.45 -14.41
C THR A 49 -2.55 16.55 -13.37
N GLY A 50 -3.24 16.43 -12.25
CA GLY A 50 -2.92 15.46 -11.22
C GLY A 50 -2.52 14.12 -11.84
N PHE A 51 -1.52 13.47 -11.27
CA PHE A 51 -0.89 12.23 -11.68
C PHE A 51 -1.93 11.20 -12.18
N LEU A 52 -2.19 11.20 -13.47
CA LEU A 52 -2.91 10.10 -14.12
C LEU A 52 -1.87 9.12 -14.66
N ALA A 53 -1.39 8.28 -13.76
CA ALA A 53 -0.59 7.12 -14.14
C ALA A 53 -1.36 5.85 -13.75
N MET A 54 -1.36 4.88 -14.63
CA MET A 54 -1.85 3.54 -14.34
C MET A 54 -0.66 2.59 -14.29
N LEU A 55 -0.48 1.98 -13.12
CA LEU A 55 0.53 0.97 -12.87
C LEU A 55 -0.16 -0.39 -12.72
N THR A 56 0.34 -1.38 -13.42
CA THR A 56 0.02 -2.79 -13.20
C THR A 56 1.29 -3.58 -12.98
N HIS A 57 1.26 -4.57 -12.12
CA HIS A 57 2.40 -5.46 -11.91
C HIS A 57 1.95 -6.87 -11.58
N GLU A 58 2.74 -7.85 -11.98
CA GLU A 58 2.43 -9.27 -11.79
C GLU A 58 3.67 -10.15 -11.87
N VAL A 59 3.54 -11.36 -11.38
CA VAL A 59 4.53 -12.42 -11.57
C VAL A 59 4.55 -12.84 -13.04
N ALA A 60 5.75 -12.86 -13.64
CA ALA A 60 5.91 -13.16 -15.06
C ALA A 60 5.77 -14.64 -15.40
N SER A 61 6.06 -15.54 -14.42
CA SER A 61 6.03 -16.99 -14.60
C SER A 61 5.16 -17.62 -13.51
N ALA A 62 3.85 -17.66 -13.70
CA ALA A 62 2.94 -18.34 -12.79
C ALA A 62 2.35 -19.57 -13.47
N ASP A 63 2.40 -20.71 -12.79
CA ASP A 63 1.68 -21.90 -13.18
C ASP A 63 0.26 -21.87 -12.63
N PHE A 64 -0.68 -22.47 -13.38
CA PHE A 64 -2.08 -22.51 -13.01
C PHE A 64 -2.57 -23.96 -13.00
N SER A 65 -3.46 -24.26 -12.06
CA SER A 65 -4.18 -25.52 -12.01
C SER A 65 -5.17 -25.66 -13.19
N GLU A 66 -5.72 -26.84 -13.38
CA GLU A 66 -6.81 -27.09 -14.36
C GLU A 66 -8.07 -26.26 -14.05
N SER A 67 -8.27 -25.85 -12.79
CA SER A 67 -9.37 -24.96 -12.36
C SER A 67 -9.07 -23.46 -12.59
N GLY A 68 -7.85 -23.11 -13.04
CA GLY A 68 -7.42 -21.73 -13.26
C GLY A 68 -6.92 -21.02 -12.00
N GLU A 69 -6.70 -21.75 -10.90
CA GLU A 69 -6.10 -21.21 -9.68
C GLU A 69 -4.58 -21.18 -9.83
N ARG A 70 -3.94 -20.11 -9.38
CA ARG A 70 -2.48 -20.01 -9.37
C ARG A 70 -1.91 -21.05 -8.41
N LEU A 71 -0.91 -21.80 -8.88
CA LEU A 71 -0.17 -22.74 -8.03
C LEU A 71 0.87 -22.00 -7.17
N PRO A 72 1.18 -22.51 -5.97
CA PRO A 72 2.23 -21.94 -5.13
C PRO A 72 3.61 -22.09 -5.80
N PHE A 73 4.51 -21.17 -5.51
CA PHE A 73 5.93 -21.32 -5.77
C PHE A 73 6.57 -22.22 -4.71
N PHE A 74 7.71 -22.84 -5.06
CA PHE A 74 8.39 -23.75 -4.14
C PHE A 74 9.76 -23.20 -3.76
N TYR A 75 10.04 -23.20 -2.46
CA TYR A 75 11.36 -22.88 -1.91
C TYR A 75 12.10 -24.17 -1.57
N ASP A 76 13.18 -24.45 -2.33
CA ASP A 76 14.01 -25.65 -2.20
C ASP A 76 15.37 -25.36 -1.53
N GLY A 77 15.56 -24.16 -0.96
CA GLY A 77 16.78 -23.71 -0.33
C GLY A 77 17.62 -22.76 -1.18
N GLY A 78 18.51 -22.02 -0.50
CA GLY A 78 19.35 -21.01 -1.13
C GLY A 78 18.58 -19.75 -1.55
N GLU A 79 19.07 -19.08 -2.58
CA GLU A 79 18.44 -17.86 -3.10
C GLU A 79 17.22 -18.22 -3.95
N PHE A 80 16.04 -17.73 -3.56
CA PHE A 80 14.80 -17.86 -4.32
C PHE A 80 14.73 -16.80 -5.39
N ARG A 81 14.24 -17.18 -6.58
CA ARG A 81 14.06 -16.28 -7.73
C ARG A 81 12.59 -16.17 -8.11
N LEU A 82 12.08 -14.94 -8.16
CA LEU A 82 10.74 -14.63 -8.65
C LEU A 82 10.84 -13.69 -9.86
N ASP A 83 10.51 -14.19 -11.05
CA ASP A 83 10.46 -13.36 -12.25
C ASP A 83 9.19 -12.51 -12.23
N TYR A 84 9.36 -11.21 -12.48
CA TYR A 84 8.34 -10.20 -12.27
C TYR A 84 8.30 -9.20 -13.42
N ARG A 85 7.13 -8.62 -13.65
CA ARG A 85 6.98 -7.54 -14.62
C ARG A 85 6.04 -6.46 -14.10
N PHE A 86 6.27 -5.24 -14.55
CA PHE A 86 5.31 -4.16 -14.39
C PHE A 86 5.15 -3.38 -15.70
N SER A 87 3.98 -2.79 -15.86
CA SER A 87 3.64 -1.91 -16.98
C SER A 87 3.09 -0.60 -16.43
N LEU A 88 3.52 0.50 -17.04
CA LEU A 88 3.13 1.84 -16.66
C LEU A 88 2.63 2.61 -17.88
N THR A 89 1.49 3.28 -17.71
CA THR A 89 1.01 4.31 -18.66
C THR A 89 0.79 5.61 -17.90
N GLY A 90 1.16 6.75 -18.51
CA GLY A 90 1.04 8.07 -17.88
C GLY A 90 2.37 8.62 -17.37
N LYS A 91 2.30 9.65 -16.52
CA LYS A 91 3.48 10.35 -15.99
C LYS A 91 3.78 9.84 -14.58
N MET A 92 4.91 9.21 -14.40
CA MET A 92 5.50 8.81 -13.13
C MET A 92 7.02 8.77 -13.33
N ASP A 93 7.78 9.21 -12.34
CA ASP A 93 9.24 9.27 -12.48
C ASP A 93 9.89 7.94 -12.12
N THR A 94 9.50 7.37 -10.98
CA THR A 94 10.05 6.11 -10.49
C THR A 94 8.98 5.22 -9.86
N VAL A 95 9.25 3.92 -9.83
CA VAL A 95 8.47 2.88 -9.14
C VAL A 95 9.41 2.08 -8.27
N GLY A 96 9.08 1.93 -7.00
CA GLY A 96 9.78 1.03 -6.08
C GLY A 96 8.96 -0.22 -5.79
N PHE A 97 9.61 -1.22 -5.22
CA PHE A 97 8.93 -2.41 -4.72
C PHE A 97 9.39 -2.74 -3.30
N LEU A 98 8.43 -3.12 -2.47
CA LEU A 98 8.64 -3.70 -1.15
C LEU A 98 8.16 -5.14 -1.19
N LEU A 99 8.90 -6.04 -0.56
CA LEU A 99 8.50 -7.43 -0.42
C LEU A 99 8.19 -7.74 1.05
N PHE A 100 7.17 -8.57 1.26
CA PHE A 100 6.83 -9.09 2.59
C PHE A 100 6.59 -10.59 2.50
N LEU A 101 7.26 -11.35 3.34
CA LEU A 101 7.02 -12.78 3.50
C LEU A 101 6.30 -13.03 4.83
N ASP A 102 5.07 -13.53 4.77
CA ASP A 102 4.18 -13.66 5.93
C ASP A 102 4.08 -12.35 6.73
N GLY A 103 3.97 -11.23 6.00
CA GLY A 103 3.91 -9.88 6.56
C GLY A 103 5.23 -9.32 7.07
N ARG A 104 6.33 -10.08 7.10
CA ARG A 104 7.66 -9.60 7.50
C ARG A 104 8.36 -8.92 6.33
N PRO A 105 8.95 -7.73 6.51
CA PRO A 105 9.75 -7.10 5.47
C PRO A 105 10.84 -8.04 4.97
N GLN A 106 10.86 -8.31 3.68
CA GLN A 106 11.78 -9.21 3.00
C GLN A 106 12.74 -8.39 2.13
N PRO A 107 14.03 -8.29 2.47
CA PRO A 107 15.02 -7.65 1.59
C PRO A 107 15.32 -8.55 0.40
N TYR A 108 15.70 -7.95 -0.72
CA TYR A 108 15.94 -8.66 -1.97
C TYR A 108 16.99 -7.94 -2.83
N LYS A 109 17.53 -8.66 -3.81
CA LYS A 109 18.35 -8.15 -4.91
C LYS A 109 17.55 -8.13 -6.19
N VAL A 110 18.01 -7.40 -7.19
CA VAL A 110 17.38 -7.34 -8.51
C VAL A 110 18.32 -7.89 -9.57
N ASN A 111 17.89 -8.92 -10.29
CA ASN A 111 18.57 -9.53 -11.44
C ASN A 111 19.99 -10.10 -11.20
N ASP A 112 20.74 -9.59 -10.22
CA ASP A 112 22.14 -9.90 -9.98
C ASP A 112 22.34 -10.51 -8.59
N THR A 113 22.80 -11.74 -8.53
CA THR A 113 23.11 -12.47 -7.28
C THR A 113 24.27 -11.84 -6.49
N THR A 114 25.09 -11.01 -7.13
CA THR A 114 26.24 -10.33 -6.49
C THR A 114 25.88 -8.94 -5.96
N ALA A 115 24.66 -8.44 -6.25
CA ALA A 115 24.18 -7.18 -5.69
C ALA A 115 23.97 -7.28 -4.18
N GLU A 116 23.91 -6.14 -3.51
CA GLU A 116 23.55 -6.07 -2.09
C GLU A 116 22.03 -6.23 -1.92
N TYR A 117 21.61 -6.72 -0.76
CA TYR A 117 20.21 -6.78 -0.39
C TYR A 117 19.71 -5.40 0.00
N GLU A 118 18.53 -5.03 -0.50
CA GLU A 118 17.81 -3.82 -0.11
C GLU A 118 16.34 -4.12 0.17
N TYR A 119 15.68 -3.30 0.97
CA TYR A 119 14.24 -3.44 1.23
C TYR A 119 13.38 -2.77 0.16
N CYS A 120 13.94 -1.81 -0.59
CA CYS A 120 13.26 -1.15 -1.69
C CYS A 120 14.27 -0.79 -2.78
N HIS A 121 14.08 -1.33 -3.96
CA HIS A 121 14.78 -0.89 -5.16
C HIS A 121 13.87 0.03 -5.98
N SER A 122 14.42 1.14 -6.45
CA SER A 122 13.73 2.09 -7.31
C SER A 122 14.08 1.84 -8.77
N PHE A 123 13.07 1.87 -9.62
CA PHE A 123 13.19 1.70 -11.07
C PHE A 123 12.71 2.97 -11.77
N PRO A 124 13.40 3.44 -12.81
CA PRO A 124 12.84 4.47 -13.68
C PRO A 124 11.51 3.99 -14.25
N ALA A 125 10.49 4.82 -14.19
CA ALA A 125 9.19 4.49 -14.71
C ALA A 125 9.21 4.43 -16.26
N LYS A 126 9.04 3.23 -16.81
CA LYS A 126 8.97 2.96 -18.26
C LYS A 126 7.76 2.08 -18.55
N GLU A 127 7.30 2.07 -19.80
CA GLU A 127 6.08 1.40 -20.19
C GLU A 127 6.03 -0.08 -19.79
N ASP A 128 7.03 -0.86 -20.15
CA ASP A 128 7.09 -2.28 -19.81
C ASP A 128 8.48 -2.67 -19.29
N GLN A 129 8.53 -3.26 -18.12
CA GLN A 129 9.78 -3.74 -17.55
C GLN A 129 9.64 -5.13 -16.96
N SER A 130 10.65 -5.97 -17.17
CA SER A 130 10.77 -7.29 -16.57
C SER A 130 12.08 -7.39 -15.80
N PHE A 131 12.04 -8.02 -14.64
CA PHE A 131 13.18 -8.23 -13.77
C PHE A 131 12.91 -9.42 -12.85
N SER A 132 13.88 -9.79 -12.04
CA SER A 132 13.73 -10.86 -11.06
C SER A 132 14.05 -10.33 -9.66
N PHE A 133 13.19 -10.65 -8.71
CA PHE A 133 13.52 -10.57 -7.30
C PHE A 133 14.34 -11.81 -6.91
N LEU A 134 15.44 -11.60 -6.21
CA LEU A 134 16.32 -12.65 -5.70
C LEU A 134 16.46 -12.47 -4.19
N PHE A 135 16.08 -13.48 -3.40
CA PHE A 135 16.15 -13.37 -1.94
C PHE A 135 16.26 -14.72 -1.25
N GLU A 136 16.86 -14.71 -0.07
CA GLU A 136 16.75 -15.79 0.89
C GLU A 136 15.60 -15.46 1.84
N PRO A 137 14.60 -16.35 2.02
CA PRO A 137 13.46 -16.11 2.89
C PRO A 137 13.86 -15.78 4.33
N VAL A 138 13.34 -14.67 4.90
CA VAL A 138 13.62 -14.27 6.29
C VAL A 138 12.85 -15.08 7.33
N THR A 139 11.90 -15.92 6.90
CA THR A 139 11.09 -16.80 7.75
C THR A 139 10.54 -17.95 6.91
N GLY A 140 10.12 -19.03 7.57
CA GLY A 140 9.49 -20.19 6.98
C GLY A 140 10.15 -21.49 7.42
N SER A 141 9.34 -22.52 7.60
CA SER A 141 9.77 -23.86 7.97
C SER A 141 9.28 -24.87 6.95
N THR A 142 9.92 -26.01 6.87
CA THR A 142 9.53 -27.13 5.99
C THR A 142 8.04 -27.45 6.18
N GLY A 143 7.29 -27.41 5.10
CA GLY A 143 5.84 -27.67 5.08
C GLY A 143 4.96 -26.41 5.17
N ASP A 144 5.51 -25.24 5.51
CA ASP A 144 4.76 -23.99 5.53
C ASP A 144 4.35 -23.58 4.11
N VAL A 145 3.18 -22.92 4.00
CA VAL A 145 2.74 -22.19 2.81
C VAL A 145 2.52 -20.74 3.26
N LEU A 146 3.43 -19.87 2.90
CA LEU A 146 3.44 -18.48 3.35
C LEU A 146 3.06 -17.52 2.21
N ALA A 147 2.38 -16.43 2.57
CA ALA A 147 2.08 -15.37 1.61
C ALA A 147 3.32 -14.52 1.32
N LEU A 148 3.73 -14.46 0.06
CA LEU A 148 4.68 -13.48 -0.44
C LEU A 148 3.91 -12.32 -1.05
N THR A 149 3.89 -11.18 -0.37
CA THR A 149 3.24 -9.94 -0.81
C THR A 149 4.26 -9.02 -1.47
N VAL A 150 4.02 -8.67 -2.72
CA VAL A 150 4.80 -7.69 -3.49
C VAL A 150 4.02 -6.40 -3.55
N VAL A 151 4.57 -5.33 -3.05
CA VAL A 151 3.92 -4.01 -2.98
C VAL A 151 4.71 -3.03 -3.84
N SER A 152 4.10 -2.50 -4.89
CA SER A 152 4.68 -1.36 -5.60
C SER A 152 4.44 -0.07 -4.84
N ILE A 153 5.39 0.85 -4.91
CA ILE A 153 5.29 2.20 -4.34
C ILE A 153 5.69 3.22 -5.41
N THR A 154 4.85 4.24 -5.62
CA THR A 154 5.11 5.26 -6.63
C THR A 154 6.10 6.30 -6.11
N ASN A 155 7.01 6.76 -6.98
CA ASN A 155 7.98 7.82 -6.71
C ASN A 155 8.73 7.69 -5.38
N PRO A 156 9.32 6.51 -5.04
CA PRO A 156 9.98 6.32 -3.74
C PRO A 156 11.12 7.33 -3.51
N ASP A 157 11.76 7.81 -4.57
CA ASP A 157 12.88 8.77 -4.50
C ASP A 157 12.40 10.23 -4.39
N PHE A 158 11.07 10.47 -4.40
CA PHE A 158 10.55 11.83 -4.32
C PHE A 158 10.81 12.44 -2.93
N GLN A 159 11.65 13.45 -2.92
CA GLN A 159 11.92 14.25 -1.73
C GLN A 159 11.65 15.71 -2.05
N PRO A 160 10.52 16.28 -1.60
CA PRO A 160 10.16 17.66 -1.86
C PRO A 160 11.08 18.62 -1.11
N ASP A 161 11.18 19.87 -1.58
CA ASP A 161 11.61 20.97 -0.74
C ASP A 161 10.49 21.34 0.26
N MET A 162 10.81 22.11 1.30
CA MET A 162 9.84 22.49 2.34
C MET A 162 8.73 23.43 1.84
N GLU A 163 8.87 24.02 0.64
CA GLU A 163 7.85 24.87 0.04
C GLU A 163 6.78 24.03 -0.68
N SER A 164 7.11 22.80 -1.07
CA SER A 164 6.27 21.90 -1.88
C SER A 164 5.82 20.65 -1.12
N THR A 165 5.60 20.71 0.18
CA THR A 165 5.20 19.54 0.98
C THR A 165 3.71 19.23 0.93
N SER A 166 2.87 20.11 0.39
CA SER A 166 1.45 19.83 0.24
C SER A 166 1.23 18.62 -0.66
N SER A 167 0.36 17.71 -0.24
CA SER A 167 0.06 16.46 -0.95
C SER A 167 1.21 15.43 -0.94
N TYR A 168 2.23 15.59 -0.09
CA TYR A 168 3.36 14.66 -0.02
C TYR A 168 2.93 13.19 0.12
N GLY A 169 1.98 12.93 0.99
CA GLY A 169 1.44 11.57 1.18
C GLY A 169 0.81 10.95 -0.07
N TRP A 170 0.45 11.74 -1.07
CA TRP A 170 -0.15 11.28 -2.32
C TRP A 170 0.87 10.77 -3.35
N TYR A 171 2.13 11.13 -3.22
CA TYR A 171 3.19 10.69 -4.15
C TYR A 171 3.53 9.21 -3.99
N HIS A 172 3.39 8.65 -2.79
CA HIS A 172 3.76 7.28 -2.45
C HIS A 172 2.54 6.36 -2.38
N LYS A 173 1.81 6.21 -3.50
CA LYS A 173 0.70 5.26 -3.62
C LYS A 173 1.21 3.85 -3.79
N THR A 174 0.43 2.88 -3.35
CA THR A 174 0.79 1.47 -3.39
C THR A 174 -0.27 0.65 -4.11
N LEU A 175 0.20 -0.43 -4.74
CA LEU A 175 -0.61 -1.53 -5.24
C LEU A 175 0.06 -2.83 -4.79
N ASP A 176 -0.69 -3.78 -4.28
CA ASP A 176 -0.17 -5.08 -3.83
C ASP A 176 -0.59 -6.24 -4.74
N SER A 177 0.26 -7.24 -4.80
CA SER A 177 0.02 -8.53 -5.42
C SER A 177 0.55 -9.63 -4.50
N ARG A 178 -0.15 -10.76 -4.40
CA ARG A 178 0.23 -11.86 -3.51
C ARG A 178 0.38 -13.14 -4.28
N VAL A 179 1.35 -13.93 -3.86
CA VAL A 179 1.57 -15.30 -4.28
C VAL A 179 1.85 -16.17 -3.07
N GLU A 180 1.65 -17.46 -3.18
CA GLU A 180 1.99 -18.42 -2.15
C GLU A 180 3.39 -18.98 -2.40
N LEU A 181 4.19 -19.11 -1.35
CA LEU A 181 5.49 -19.74 -1.33
C LEU A 181 5.44 -20.94 -0.38
N GLN A 182 5.54 -22.14 -0.93
CA GLN A 182 5.59 -23.39 -0.19
C GLN A 182 7.04 -23.78 0.11
N PHE A 183 7.32 -24.11 1.36
CA PHE A 183 8.66 -24.45 1.85
C PHE A 183 8.88 -25.96 1.84
N ASN A 184 9.79 -26.44 1.00
CA ASN A 184 10.28 -27.81 1.02
C ASN A 184 11.45 -28.00 1.99
N VAL A 185 12.09 -26.90 2.39
CA VAL A 185 13.16 -26.83 3.39
C VAL A 185 12.98 -25.59 4.27
N ASP A 186 13.61 -25.56 5.43
CA ASP A 186 13.56 -24.40 6.33
C ASP A 186 14.27 -23.18 5.71
N ALA A 187 13.79 -21.99 6.02
CA ALA A 187 14.50 -20.76 5.74
C ALA A 187 15.84 -20.73 6.49
N PRO A 188 16.86 -20.00 6.00
CA PRO A 188 18.14 -19.89 6.66
C PRO A 188 18.00 -19.37 8.10
N ALA A 189 18.70 -20.00 9.05
CA ALA A 189 18.67 -19.61 10.46
C ALA A 189 19.34 -18.25 10.75
N ALA A 190 20.23 -17.81 9.86
CA ALA A 190 20.93 -16.53 9.95
C ALA A 190 21.26 -16.02 8.54
N HIS A 191 21.12 -14.72 8.38
CA HIS A 191 21.48 -13.99 7.16
C HIS A 191 22.64 -13.05 7.48
N SER A 192 23.79 -13.24 6.85
CA SER A 192 24.99 -12.42 7.11
C SER A 192 24.97 -11.06 6.43
N ASP A 193 24.17 -10.93 5.36
CA ASP A 193 24.26 -9.82 4.40
C ASP A 193 22.99 -8.95 4.35
N LEU A 194 22.14 -9.03 5.37
CA LEU A 194 20.93 -8.19 5.41
C LEU A 194 21.30 -6.71 5.63
N PRO A 195 20.55 -5.80 5.02
CA PRO A 195 20.72 -4.38 5.25
C PRO A 195 20.52 -4.04 6.74
N PRO A 196 21.28 -3.10 7.28
CA PRO A 196 21.13 -2.69 8.67
C PRO A 196 19.75 -2.06 8.88
N VAL A 197 19.06 -2.48 9.94
CA VAL A 197 17.77 -1.90 10.34
C VAL A 197 18.01 -0.67 11.20
N ARG A 198 17.30 0.42 10.91
CA ARG A 198 17.41 1.67 11.67
C ARG A 198 16.65 1.58 12.99
N GLU A 199 17.22 2.16 14.05
CA GLU A 199 16.58 2.30 15.36
C GLU A 199 16.25 3.76 15.58
N ILE A 200 14.97 4.14 15.45
CA ILE A 200 14.51 5.52 15.66
C ILE A 200 13.55 5.65 16.84
N PHE A 201 13.04 4.54 17.35
CA PHE A 201 12.13 4.56 18.48
C PHE A 201 12.91 4.48 19.80
N SER A 202 12.45 5.25 20.78
CA SER A 202 12.91 5.18 22.18
C SER A 202 12.01 4.27 23.02
N GLN A 203 10.77 4.07 22.60
CA GLN A 203 9.75 3.24 23.26
C GLN A 203 8.84 2.61 22.23
N SER A 204 8.35 1.40 22.54
CA SER A 204 7.34 0.70 21.77
C SER A 204 6.47 -0.12 22.71
N GLU A 205 5.15 0.04 22.62
CA GLU A 205 4.18 -0.71 23.42
C GLU A 205 2.99 -1.11 22.55
N ALA A 206 2.54 -2.35 22.70
CA ALA A 206 1.29 -2.80 22.09
C ALA A 206 0.30 -3.18 23.18
N ARG A 207 -0.95 -2.75 23.01
CA ARG A 207 -2.02 -3.04 23.93
C ARG A 207 -3.31 -3.33 23.17
N GLU A 208 -4.17 -4.10 23.83
CA GLU A 208 -5.52 -4.35 23.35
C GLU A 208 -6.50 -3.65 24.28
N GLU A 209 -7.42 -2.91 23.67
CA GLU A 209 -8.51 -2.24 24.37
C GLU A 209 -9.86 -2.63 23.76
N LYS A 210 -10.96 -2.39 24.49
CA LYS A 210 -12.30 -2.55 23.93
C LYS A 210 -12.67 -1.35 23.10
N VAL A 211 -13.21 -1.60 21.91
CA VAL A 211 -13.83 -0.56 21.11
C VAL A 211 -15.04 -0.01 21.85
N THR A 212 -15.10 1.30 22.04
CA THR A 212 -16.21 2.00 22.68
C THR A 212 -17.05 2.75 21.64
N ALA A 213 -18.30 3.07 21.96
CA ALA A 213 -19.12 3.94 21.11
C ALA A 213 -18.41 5.29 20.85
N GLN A 214 -17.75 5.84 21.86
CA GLN A 214 -16.97 7.08 21.72
C GLN A 214 -15.80 6.93 20.73
N TYR A 215 -15.10 5.80 20.73
CA TYR A 215 -14.03 5.52 19.76
C TYR A 215 -14.59 5.51 18.33
N MET A 216 -15.72 4.84 18.10
CA MET A 216 -16.35 4.75 16.79
C MET A 216 -16.94 6.07 16.32
N GLU A 217 -17.52 6.86 17.20
CA GLU A 217 -18.12 8.15 16.85
C GLU A 217 -17.08 9.27 16.65
N ASN A 218 -15.98 9.22 17.39
CA ASN A 218 -15.03 10.35 17.42
C ASN A 218 -13.68 10.03 16.78
N GLU A 219 -13.22 8.78 16.74
CA GLU A 219 -11.92 8.43 16.19
C GLU A 219 -12.04 7.90 14.75
N LEU A 220 -12.81 6.87 14.48
CA LEU A 220 -12.90 6.27 13.16
C LEU A 220 -13.27 7.26 12.04
N PRO A 221 -14.26 8.17 12.22
CA PRO A 221 -14.64 9.13 11.17
C PRO A 221 -13.53 10.09 10.78
N LYS A 222 -12.60 10.43 11.70
CA LYS A 222 -11.45 11.28 11.39
C LYS A 222 -10.54 10.68 10.30
N TYR A 223 -10.62 9.36 10.11
CA TYR A 223 -9.82 8.62 9.13
C TYR A 223 -10.65 8.13 7.92
N GLY A 224 -11.87 8.65 7.77
CA GLY A 224 -12.76 8.30 6.66
C GLY A 224 -13.60 7.04 6.88
N TRP A 225 -13.64 6.51 8.09
CA TRP A 225 -14.44 5.33 8.45
C TRP A 225 -15.82 5.73 9.01
N ASP A 226 -16.58 6.50 8.20
CA ASP A 226 -17.90 6.96 8.60
C ASP A 226 -18.93 5.83 8.61
N GLY A 227 -19.86 5.88 9.57
CA GLY A 227 -20.99 4.96 9.66
C GLY A 227 -20.65 3.56 10.20
N VAL A 228 -19.42 3.31 10.64
CA VAL A 228 -19.07 2.07 11.34
C VAL A 228 -19.74 2.06 12.71
N THR A 229 -20.45 0.98 13.02
CA THR A 229 -21.13 0.76 14.31
C THR A 229 -20.58 -0.48 14.98
N ILE A 230 -20.91 -0.69 16.26
CA ILE A 230 -20.49 -1.89 17.00
C ILE A 230 -20.96 -3.18 16.31
N ASP A 231 -22.14 -3.13 15.68
CA ASP A 231 -22.74 -4.28 15.00
C ASP A 231 -22.08 -4.57 13.64
N THR A 232 -21.46 -3.56 13.02
CA THR A 232 -20.80 -3.68 11.73
C THR A 232 -19.28 -3.70 11.82
N LEU A 233 -18.71 -3.50 13.01
CA LEU A 233 -17.26 -3.47 13.20
C LEU A 233 -16.56 -4.74 12.70
N ASP A 234 -17.14 -5.91 13.01
CA ASP A 234 -16.55 -7.20 12.61
C ASP A 234 -16.76 -7.54 11.13
N SER A 235 -17.36 -6.65 10.31
CA SER A 235 -17.58 -6.86 8.88
C SER A 235 -16.51 -6.25 7.96
N GLY A 236 -15.52 -5.60 8.52
CA GLY A 236 -14.44 -4.96 7.80
C GLY A 236 -13.18 -4.84 8.65
N ILE A 237 -12.15 -4.23 8.08
CA ILE A 237 -10.90 -3.92 8.78
C ILE A 237 -10.72 -2.40 8.75
N TYR A 238 -10.44 -1.82 9.90
CA TYR A 238 -10.32 -0.38 10.10
C TYR A 238 -9.02 -0.07 10.83
N TYR A 239 -8.36 1.01 10.43
CA TYR A 239 -7.18 1.50 11.13
C TYR A 239 -7.22 3.01 11.33
N THR A 240 -6.48 3.46 12.33
CA THR A 240 -6.20 4.87 12.60
C THR A 240 -4.71 5.07 12.78
N PHE A 241 -4.20 6.25 12.41
CA PHE A 241 -2.81 6.60 12.62
C PHE A 241 -2.70 8.07 13.03
N SER A 242 -2.05 8.33 14.17
CA SER A 242 -1.89 9.69 14.69
C SER A 242 -0.47 9.96 15.20
N CYS A 243 -0.10 11.23 15.19
CA CYS A 243 1.13 11.75 15.74
C CYS A 243 0.79 12.78 16.83
N ASP A 244 1.27 12.58 18.07
CA ASP A 244 0.94 13.41 19.26
C ASP A 244 -0.58 13.64 19.42
N GLY A 245 -1.39 12.61 19.11
CA GLY A 245 -2.84 12.66 19.19
C GLY A 245 -3.55 13.43 18.06
N GLY A 246 -2.81 13.93 17.06
CA GLY A 246 -3.32 14.61 15.88
C GLY A 246 -3.11 13.82 14.58
N ILE A 247 -3.90 14.14 13.55
CA ILE A 247 -3.71 13.59 12.22
C ILE A 247 -2.68 14.44 11.48
N THR A 248 -1.66 13.78 10.92
CA THR A 248 -0.64 14.43 10.09
C THR A 248 -0.72 13.84 8.68
N TYR A 249 -0.82 14.70 7.68
CA TYR A 249 -1.06 14.26 6.30
C TYR A 249 0.19 14.37 5.41
N ASP A 250 0.99 15.42 5.56
CA ASP A 250 2.07 15.72 4.61
C ASP A 250 3.43 15.79 5.27
N ASN A 251 3.58 16.56 6.35
CA ASN A 251 4.86 16.74 7.00
C ASN A 251 4.73 16.88 8.52
N LEU A 252 5.81 16.56 9.23
CA LEU A 252 5.90 16.66 10.68
C LEU A 252 7.29 17.16 11.09
N ARG A 253 7.32 18.26 11.81
CA ARG A 253 8.55 18.75 12.45
C ARG A 253 8.85 17.95 13.69
N VAL A 254 10.05 17.38 13.77
CA VAL A 254 10.51 16.56 14.90
C VAL A 254 11.62 17.30 15.65
N SER A 255 11.23 18.18 16.58
CA SER A 255 12.16 18.93 17.46
C SER A 255 12.18 18.39 18.90
N ALA A 256 11.27 17.50 19.24
CA ALA A 256 11.12 16.80 20.52
C ALA A 256 10.64 15.37 20.24
N PRO A 257 10.66 14.45 21.22
CA PRO A 257 10.07 13.12 21.07
C PRO A 257 8.61 13.22 20.60
N VAL A 258 8.25 12.44 19.57
CA VAL A 258 6.92 12.40 18.96
C VAL A 258 6.29 11.04 19.21
N THR A 259 5.10 11.03 19.81
CA THR A 259 4.32 9.80 20.02
C THR A 259 3.53 9.48 18.77
N LEU A 260 3.76 8.29 18.22
CA LEU A 260 2.98 7.71 17.13
C LEU A 260 2.02 6.68 17.70
N ARG A 261 0.79 6.71 17.23
CA ARG A 261 -0.20 5.68 17.58
C ARG A 261 -0.82 5.12 16.30
N PHE A 262 -0.61 3.83 16.09
CA PHE A 262 -1.31 3.03 15.08
C PHE A 262 -2.31 2.13 15.79
N ALA A 263 -3.57 2.17 15.40
CA ALA A 263 -4.59 1.31 16.00
C ALA A 263 -5.38 0.60 14.90
N MET A 264 -5.76 -0.66 15.16
CA MET A 264 -6.48 -1.49 14.20
C MET A 264 -7.58 -2.29 14.90
N CYS A 265 -8.74 -2.36 14.26
CA CYS A 265 -9.90 -3.13 14.74
C CYS A 265 -10.67 -3.69 13.54
N GLY A 266 -11.58 -4.62 13.80
CA GLY A 266 -12.44 -5.21 12.75
C GLY A 266 -12.63 -6.69 12.89
N THR A 267 -12.69 -7.41 11.75
CA THR A 267 -12.98 -8.85 11.67
C THR A 267 -12.12 -9.66 12.62
N ALA A 268 -12.76 -10.31 13.57
CA ALA A 268 -12.08 -11.10 14.60
C ALA A 268 -11.35 -12.31 14.00
N GLY A 269 -10.14 -12.57 14.50
CA GLY A 269 -9.29 -13.68 14.05
C GLY A 269 -8.38 -13.31 12.87
N THR A 270 -8.57 -12.13 12.23
CA THR A 270 -7.64 -11.67 11.19
C THR A 270 -6.33 -11.24 11.82
N SER A 271 -5.21 -11.70 11.25
CA SER A 271 -3.86 -11.38 11.71
C SER A 271 -3.15 -10.46 10.73
N TYR A 272 -2.46 -9.46 11.29
CA TYR A 272 -1.66 -8.48 10.56
C TYR A 272 -0.25 -8.39 11.13
N SER A 273 0.70 -8.14 10.26
CA SER A 273 2.05 -7.71 10.61
C SER A 273 2.16 -6.20 10.40
N ILE A 274 2.47 -5.47 11.47
CA ILE A 274 2.62 -4.02 11.45
C ILE A 274 4.10 -3.68 11.40
N ALA A 275 4.51 -2.87 10.43
CA ALA A 275 5.88 -2.39 10.29
C ALA A 275 5.91 -0.89 9.99
N PHE A 276 6.91 -0.20 10.54
CA PHE A 276 7.19 1.20 10.24
C PHE A 276 8.38 1.30 9.29
N PHE A 277 8.34 2.27 8.42
CA PHE A 277 9.37 2.50 7.41
C PHE A 277 9.90 3.92 7.49
N LEU A 278 11.21 4.05 7.38
CA LEU A 278 11.94 5.31 7.23
C LEU A 278 12.77 5.23 5.95
N ASP A 279 12.52 6.12 4.98
CA ASP A 279 13.16 6.10 3.65
C ASP A 279 13.06 4.73 2.98
N HIS A 280 11.86 4.12 3.05
CA HIS A 280 11.53 2.80 2.50
C HIS A 280 12.30 1.61 3.11
N GLN A 281 12.99 1.83 4.22
CA GLN A 281 13.64 0.77 5.00
C GLN A 281 12.84 0.53 6.29
N PRO A 282 12.64 -0.74 6.70
CA PRO A 282 11.95 -1.03 7.94
C PRO A 282 12.72 -0.49 9.12
N VAL A 283 11.99 -0.03 10.12
CA VAL A 283 12.53 0.46 11.39
C VAL A 283 12.42 -0.66 12.42
N LYS A 284 13.42 -0.76 13.29
CA LYS A 284 13.40 -1.71 14.41
C LYS A 284 12.27 -1.38 15.36
N LEU A 285 11.45 -2.38 15.62
CA LEU A 285 10.34 -2.35 16.57
C LEU A 285 10.62 -3.42 17.62
N ASP A 286 11.07 -3.00 18.81
CA ASP A 286 11.67 -3.88 19.82
C ASP A 286 12.86 -4.67 19.24
N GLU A 287 12.79 -5.99 19.24
CA GLU A 287 13.85 -6.87 18.69
C GLU A 287 13.63 -7.24 17.21
N ASN A 288 12.52 -6.80 16.59
CA ASN A 288 12.10 -7.17 15.24
C ASN A 288 11.89 -5.95 14.35
N THR A 289 11.63 -6.17 13.06
CA THR A 289 11.26 -5.15 12.08
C THR A 289 9.74 -4.99 11.93
N CYS A 290 8.96 -5.84 12.58
CA CYS A 290 7.51 -5.80 12.54
C CYS A 290 6.92 -6.42 13.81
N ARG A 291 5.65 -6.17 14.04
CA ARG A 291 4.86 -6.76 15.12
C ARG A 291 3.61 -7.41 14.59
N SER A 292 3.44 -8.71 14.88
CA SER A 292 2.19 -9.42 14.57
C SER A 292 1.13 -9.08 15.60
N ILE A 293 -0.08 -8.82 15.13
CA ILE A 293 -1.29 -8.61 15.92
C ILE A 293 -2.40 -9.49 15.36
N THR A 294 -3.31 -9.95 16.24
CA THR A 294 -4.54 -10.64 15.82
C THR A 294 -5.71 -9.86 16.37
N LEU A 295 -6.67 -9.53 15.51
CA LEU A 295 -7.84 -8.75 15.89
C LEU A 295 -8.81 -9.61 16.69
N SER A 296 -9.31 -9.08 17.79
CA SER A 296 -10.33 -9.71 18.61
C SER A 296 -11.70 -9.07 18.37
N LYS A 297 -12.75 -9.83 18.65
CA LYS A 297 -14.12 -9.34 18.51
C LYS A 297 -14.39 -8.14 19.41
N GLY A 298 -14.73 -6.99 18.81
CA GLY A 298 -15.00 -5.75 19.52
C GLY A 298 -13.78 -5.18 20.26
N GLY A 299 -12.57 -5.64 19.88
CA GLY A 299 -11.29 -5.13 20.36
C GLY A 299 -10.65 -4.15 19.38
N VAL A 300 -9.78 -3.28 19.89
CA VAL A 300 -8.84 -2.47 19.13
C VAL A 300 -7.43 -2.78 19.62
N MET A 301 -6.57 -3.17 18.69
CA MET A 301 -5.14 -3.34 18.93
C MET A 301 -4.46 -2.01 18.67
N GLU A 302 -3.79 -1.47 19.68
CA GLU A 302 -3.02 -0.23 19.58
C GLU A 302 -1.52 -0.54 19.66
N LEU A 303 -0.76 0.07 18.78
CA LEU A 303 0.70 0.10 18.81
C LEU A 303 1.14 1.54 18.97
N GLU A 304 1.72 1.85 20.13
CA GLU A 304 2.27 3.17 20.45
C GLU A 304 3.79 3.11 20.40
N THR A 305 4.40 4.07 19.71
CA THR A 305 5.86 4.21 19.61
C THR A 305 6.25 5.67 19.77
N VAL A 306 7.48 5.91 20.24
CA VAL A 306 8.00 7.28 20.41
C VAL A 306 9.24 7.46 19.55
N ILE A 307 9.17 8.38 18.57
CA ILE A 307 10.33 8.78 17.77
C ILE A 307 11.31 9.57 18.64
N ASP A 308 12.58 9.16 18.59
CA ASP A 308 13.69 9.88 19.17
C ASP A 308 14.27 10.86 18.11
N PRO A 309 14.13 12.20 18.30
CA PRO A 309 14.63 13.15 17.33
C PRO A 309 16.14 13.05 17.09
N ASP A 310 16.92 12.62 18.09
CA ASP A 310 18.38 12.56 17.97
C ASP A 310 18.85 11.47 16.99
N LYS A 311 17.98 10.52 16.67
CA LYS A 311 18.24 9.45 15.73
C LYS A 311 17.83 9.76 14.28
N LEU A 312 17.23 10.92 14.03
CA LEU A 312 16.82 11.37 12.71
C LEU A 312 17.85 12.31 12.09
N GLY A 313 17.99 12.24 10.76
CA GLY A 313 18.65 13.26 9.94
C GLY A 313 17.76 14.48 9.69
N GLN A 314 18.04 15.21 8.60
CA GLN A 314 17.32 16.45 8.30
C GLN A 314 15.93 16.22 7.71
N PHE A 315 15.80 15.28 6.76
CA PHE A 315 14.55 14.93 6.08
C PHE A 315 14.44 13.42 5.94
N HIS A 316 13.26 12.88 6.17
CA HIS A 316 12.96 11.47 6.02
C HIS A 316 11.52 11.23 5.57
N THR A 317 11.32 10.29 4.67
CA THR A 317 10.01 9.73 4.36
C THR A 317 9.61 8.70 5.41
N PHE A 318 8.47 8.86 6.05
CA PHE A 318 7.99 7.95 7.09
C PHE A 318 6.56 7.47 6.81
N TYR A 319 6.29 6.20 7.05
CA TYR A 319 4.95 5.61 6.98
C TYR A 319 4.88 4.29 7.74
N CYS A 320 3.66 3.85 8.01
CA CYS A 320 3.35 2.54 8.58
C CYS A 320 2.65 1.67 7.54
N VAL A 321 2.90 0.37 7.57
CA VAL A 321 2.17 -0.64 6.79
C VAL A 321 1.55 -1.68 7.72
N ALA A 322 0.40 -2.21 7.30
CA ALA A 322 -0.22 -3.38 7.89
C ALA A 322 -0.42 -4.42 6.78
N VAL A 323 0.28 -5.52 6.90
CA VAL A 323 0.31 -6.61 5.92
C VAL A 323 -0.45 -7.79 6.50
N PRO A 324 -1.54 -8.28 5.85
CA PRO A 324 -2.24 -9.46 6.34
C PRO A 324 -1.36 -10.70 6.26
N GLN A 325 -1.45 -11.54 7.27
CA GLN A 325 -0.76 -12.82 7.36
C GLN A 325 -1.65 -13.97 6.86
N ASP A 326 -1.12 -15.17 6.75
CA ASP A 326 -1.84 -16.40 6.43
C ASP A 326 -2.53 -16.40 5.04
N GLY A 327 -1.99 -15.69 4.06
CA GLY A 327 -2.49 -15.71 2.67
C GLY A 327 -3.94 -15.22 2.51
N THR A 328 -4.47 -14.49 3.48
CA THR A 328 -5.85 -14.01 3.48
C THR A 328 -6.13 -13.04 2.34
N SER A 329 -7.40 -12.93 1.93
CA SER A 329 -7.86 -11.91 0.97
C SER A 329 -8.00 -10.51 1.59
N ASP A 330 -7.63 -10.38 2.86
CA ASP A 330 -7.73 -9.12 3.58
C ASP A 330 -6.81 -8.05 2.96
N PRO A 331 -7.22 -6.78 3.01
CA PRO A 331 -6.49 -5.72 2.31
C PRO A 331 -5.13 -5.41 2.98
N PHE A 332 -4.15 -5.09 2.14
CA PHE A 332 -2.93 -4.41 2.55
C PHE A 332 -3.24 -2.94 2.85
N PHE A 333 -2.67 -2.42 3.93
CA PHE A 333 -2.79 -1.01 4.27
C PHE A 333 -1.43 -0.33 4.35
N LYS A 334 -1.37 0.89 3.85
CA LYS A 334 -0.27 1.82 4.08
C LYS A 334 -0.84 3.16 4.50
N THR A 335 -0.32 3.73 5.57
CA THR A 335 -0.65 5.12 5.94
C THR A 335 -0.12 6.08 4.86
N ASN A 336 -0.64 7.29 4.82
CA ASN A 336 0.00 8.33 4.02
C ASN A 336 1.45 8.48 4.44
N SER A 337 2.32 8.74 3.47
CA SER A 337 3.70 9.10 3.79
C SER A 337 3.75 10.48 4.42
N ILE A 338 4.62 10.63 5.40
CA ILE A 338 4.87 11.87 6.13
C ILE A 338 6.33 12.24 5.93
N LEU A 339 6.60 13.48 5.55
CA LEU A 339 7.95 14.03 5.57
C LEU A 339 8.31 14.43 7.02
N LEU A 340 9.14 13.62 7.68
CA LEU A 340 9.73 14.01 8.97
C LEU A 340 10.89 14.96 8.70
N TYR A 341 10.94 16.10 9.42
CA TYR A 341 12.02 17.07 9.23
C TYR A 341 12.47 17.73 10.52
N LYS A 342 13.73 18.15 10.54
CA LYS A 342 14.32 19.02 11.58
C LYS A 342 14.61 20.39 10.98
N GLU A 343 14.32 21.43 11.74
CA GLU A 343 14.87 22.77 11.43
C GLU A 343 16.31 22.85 11.95
N ASN A 344 17.17 23.43 11.14
CA ASN A 344 18.56 23.73 11.50
C ASN A 344 18.65 24.84 12.57
#